data_4bb239e6e8f9d01e43d659f40c4dda54
#
_entry.id   4bb239e6e8f9d01e43d659f40c4dda54
#
_cell.length_a   1.000
_cell.length_b   1.000
_cell.length_c   1.000
_cell.angle_alpha   90.00
_cell.angle_beta   90.00
_cell.angle_gamma   90.00
#
_symmetry.space_group_name_H-M   'P 1'
#
loop_
_entity.id
_entity.type
_entity.pdbx_description
1 polymer ?
#
loop_
_entity_poly.entity_id
_entity_poly.type
_entity_poly.pdbx_seq_one_letter_code
_entity_poly.pdbx_strand_id
1 'polypeptide(L)'
;MLKEINRRDFLCGVAKTSCGCTLAASLAGCISLSGNSSSRKASKLGAYCGLYCGSCPLYLASIKAEDPSEVVCLGCKSDKLADHCLECEMKDCASAKNLNSCGECDQFPCEKTEPFHNSDKDMAKVAEKSCYRIRETSYSKWIKEQVGRWTCKNCGLSFSFIDETCPNCKADVYSCKEEAVDYLEKSA
;
A
#
# COMPACT_ATOMS: atom_id res chain seq x y z
N MET A 1 26.39 -2.36 42.34
CA MET A 1 25.00 -2.41 42.87
C MET A 1 24.19 -1.43 42.05
N LEU A 2 23.55 -1.92 41.00
CA LEU A 2 22.62 -1.12 40.18
C LEU A 2 21.20 -1.50 40.56
N LYS A 3 20.42 -0.53 41.02
CA LYS A 3 19.09 -0.67 41.54
C LYS A 3 18.09 -0.70 40.37
N GLU A 4 17.37 -1.80 40.22
CA GLU A 4 16.31 -1.95 39.23
C GLU A 4 15.15 -0.99 39.52
N ILE A 5 14.76 -0.19 38.52
CA ILE A 5 13.59 0.69 38.60
C ILE A 5 12.39 -0.07 38.04
N ASN A 6 11.46 -0.38 38.91
CA ASN A 6 10.24 -1.15 38.62
C ASN A 6 9.18 -0.24 37.93
N ARG A 7 8.61 -0.73 36.83
CA ARG A 7 7.65 -0.03 35.95
C ARG A 7 6.24 0.22 36.54
N ARG A 8 6.07 0.07 37.85
CA ARG A 8 4.74 0.14 38.50
C ARG A 8 4.43 1.41 39.29
N ASP A 9 5.35 2.38 39.40
CA ASP A 9 5.17 3.54 40.29
C ASP A 9 4.76 4.85 39.57
N PHE A 10 4.11 4.76 38.41
CA PHE A 10 3.68 5.96 37.68
C PHE A 10 2.16 6.16 37.64
N LEU A 11 1.45 5.70 38.66
CA LEU A 11 0.02 5.99 38.82
C LEU A 11 -0.28 6.29 40.30
N CYS A 12 -0.29 7.54 40.71
CA CYS A 12 -1.20 8.16 41.68
C CYS A 12 -0.70 9.54 42.09
N GLY A 13 -1.32 10.56 41.58
CA GLY A 13 -1.17 11.94 42.03
C GLY A 13 -2.45 12.71 41.67
N VAL A 14 -3.58 12.35 42.31
CA VAL A 14 -4.80 13.15 42.21
C VAL A 14 -4.87 14.08 43.42
N ALA A 15 -4.60 15.35 43.21
CA ALA A 15 -4.89 16.39 44.16
C ALA A 15 -6.36 16.81 44.01
N LYS A 16 -7.14 16.66 45.10
CA LYS A 16 -8.49 17.19 45.26
C LYS A 16 -8.44 18.67 45.58
N THR A 17 -9.02 19.51 44.75
CA THR A 17 -9.52 20.83 45.17
C THR A 17 -10.90 21.05 44.56
N SER A 18 -11.86 21.10 45.44
CA SER A 18 -13.25 21.48 45.18
C SER A 18 -13.39 22.98 45.01
N CYS A 19 -14.00 23.47 43.96
CA CYS A 19 -14.82 24.69 44.02
C CYS A 19 -15.81 24.68 42.86
N GLY A 20 -17.09 24.88 43.17
CA GLY A 20 -18.19 24.79 42.28
C GLY A 20 -18.34 25.95 41.32
N CYS A 21 -19.11 25.75 40.29
CA CYS A 21 -20.16 26.57 39.71
C CYS A 21 -20.33 26.36 38.20
N THR A 22 -21.56 26.04 37.87
CA THR A 22 -22.35 26.39 36.66
C THR A 22 -22.08 25.68 35.32
N LEU A 23 -23.13 25.07 34.88
CA LEU A 23 -23.49 24.52 33.58
C LEU A 23 -23.11 25.35 32.36
N ALA A 24 -22.34 24.78 31.47
CA ALA A 24 -22.44 25.06 30.04
C ALA A 24 -22.10 23.76 29.29
N ALA A 25 -23.11 23.14 28.71
CA ALA A 25 -22.96 21.97 27.86
C ALA A 25 -22.30 22.39 26.53
N SER A 26 -21.01 22.10 26.39
CA SER A 26 -20.31 22.12 25.11
C SER A 26 -20.01 20.67 24.73
N LEU A 27 -20.76 20.13 23.78
CA LEU A 27 -20.47 18.88 23.07
C LEU A 27 -19.21 19.09 22.22
N ALA A 28 -18.04 18.99 22.83
CA ALA A 28 -16.79 18.82 22.11
C ALA A 28 -16.68 17.36 21.69
N GLY A 29 -17.11 17.06 20.46
CA GLY A 29 -16.89 15.77 19.85
C GLY A 29 -15.38 15.47 19.81
N CYS A 30 -14.95 14.46 20.57
CA CYS A 30 -13.63 13.87 20.41
C CYS A 30 -13.56 13.22 19.03
N ILE A 31 -13.06 13.95 18.04
CA ILE A 31 -12.66 13.39 16.76
C ILE A 31 -11.40 12.58 17.03
N SER A 32 -11.58 11.25 17.12
CA SER A 32 -10.46 10.31 17.23
C SER A 32 -9.65 10.34 15.93
N LEU A 33 -8.52 11.02 15.95
CA LEU A 33 -7.57 11.12 14.82
C LEU A 33 -6.65 9.89 14.69
N SER A 34 -7.13 8.69 15.05
CA SER A 34 -6.31 7.46 14.99
C SER A 34 -6.25 6.76 13.62
N GLY A 35 -6.91 7.27 12.59
CA GLY A 35 -7.03 6.59 11.28
C GLY A 35 -5.97 6.92 10.23
N ASN A 36 -5.06 7.87 10.44
CA ASN A 36 -4.39 8.54 9.31
C ASN A 36 -2.96 8.03 8.97
N SER A 37 -2.29 7.29 9.85
CA SER A 37 -0.89 6.87 9.61
C SER A 37 -0.81 5.67 8.66
N SER A 38 -1.63 4.65 8.87
CA SER A 38 -1.66 3.43 8.05
C SER A 38 -2.12 3.72 6.61
N SER A 39 -3.12 4.58 6.44
CA SER A 39 -3.63 4.99 5.12
C SER A 39 -2.61 5.78 4.30
N ARG A 40 -1.83 6.67 4.93
CA ARG A 40 -0.75 7.40 4.25
C ARG A 40 0.40 6.50 3.82
N LYS A 41 0.76 5.49 4.61
CA LYS A 41 1.78 4.51 4.24
C LYS A 41 1.31 3.67 3.05
N ALA A 42 0.07 3.18 3.07
CA ALA A 42 -0.50 2.42 1.97
C ALA A 42 -0.57 3.21 0.67
N SER A 43 -0.93 4.52 0.71
CA SER A 43 -1.03 5.35 -0.49
C SER A 43 0.29 5.52 -1.24
N LYS A 44 1.43 5.38 -0.57
CA LYS A 44 2.76 5.41 -1.19
C LYS A 44 3.13 4.12 -1.92
N LEU A 45 2.39 3.03 -1.67
CA LEU A 45 2.65 1.71 -2.27
C LEU A 45 1.95 1.46 -3.61
N GLY A 46 1.13 2.37 -4.08
CA GLY A 46 0.61 2.31 -5.44
C GLY A 46 1.65 2.83 -6.43
N ALA A 47 2.08 1.98 -7.37
CA ALA A 47 3.00 2.37 -8.43
C ALA A 47 2.29 3.21 -9.49
N TYR A 48 3.06 4.00 -10.22
CA TYR A 48 2.52 4.81 -11.31
C TYR A 48 1.93 3.97 -12.44
N CYS A 49 2.52 2.80 -12.73
CA CYS A 49 2.06 1.87 -13.77
C CYS A 49 0.79 1.10 -13.44
N GLY A 50 0.22 1.24 -12.25
CA GLY A 50 -0.95 0.49 -11.79
C GLY A 50 -0.64 -0.74 -10.93
N LEU A 51 0.63 -1.10 -10.72
CA LEU A 51 1.01 -2.15 -9.78
C LEU A 51 0.87 -1.67 -8.33
N TYR A 52 0.64 -2.61 -7.42
CA TYR A 52 0.70 -2.38 -6.00
C TYR A 52 2.05 -2.84 -5.45
N CYS A 53 2.94 -1.91 -5.12
CA CYS A 53 4.28 -2.22 -4.59
C CYS A 53 4.24 -3.06 -3.30
N GLY A 54 3.16 -2.98 -2.51
CA GLY A 54 2.97 -3.77 -1.30
C GLY A 54 2.87 -5.29 -1.54
N SER A 55 2.67 -5.73 -2.80
CA SER A 55 2.75 -7.12 -3.24
C SER A 55 4.00 -7.43 -4.08
N CYS A 56 4.89 -6.47 -4.26
CA CYS A 56 6.13 -6.70 -4.99
C CYS A 56 7.10 -7.56 -4.17
N PRO A 57 7.68 -8.65 -4.73
CA PRO A 57 8.61 -9.51 -4.00
C PRO A 57 9.84 -8.74 -3.48
N LEU A 58 10.38 -7.79 -4.25
CA LEU A 58 11.51 -6.98 -3.81
C LEU A 58 11.16 -6.05 -2.65
N TYR A 59 9.96 -5.47 -2.65
CA TYR A 59 9.47 -4.68 -1.53
C TYR A 59 9.26 -5.54 -0.29
N LEU A 60 8.58 -6.70 -0.45
CA LEU A 60 8.30 -7.61 0.67
C LEU A 60 9.58 -8.20 1.28
N ALA A 61 10.61 -8.45 0.48
CA ALA A 61 11.94 -8.82 0.96
C ALA A 61 12.60 -7.66 1.71
N SER A 62 12.61 -6.45 1.12
CA SER A 62 13.25 -5.27 1.70
C SER A 62 12.68 -4.87 3.06
N ILE A 63 11.35 -4.98 3.27
CA ILE A 63 10.76 -4.63 4.58
C ILE A 63 10.98 -5.68 5.67
N LYS A 64 11.52 -6.85 5.31
CA LYS A 64 11.90 -7.94 6.23
C LYS A 64 13.41 -8.02 6.43
N ALA A 65 14.20 -7.26 5.66
CA ALA A 65 15.65 -7.24 5.76
C ALA A 65 16.07 -6.72 7.14
N GLU A 66 16.97 -7.47 7.79
CA GLU A 66 17.57 -7.08 9.06
C GLU A 66 18.78 -6.16 8.83
N ASP A 67 19.52 -6.38 7.73
CA ASP A 67 20.64 -5.55 7.32
C ASP A 67 20.17 -4.47 6.30
N PRO A 68 20.45 -3.18 6.55
CA PRO A 68 20.13 -2.11 5.63
C PRO A 68 20.73 -2.27 4.22
N SER A 69 21.83 -3.03 4.06
CA SER A 69 22.44 -3.32 2.76
C SER A 69 21.61 -4.27 1.89
N GLU A 70 20.73 -5.08 2.49
CA GLU A 70 19.82 -5.99 1.79
C GLU A 70 18.54 -5.30 1.28
N VAL A 71 18.32 -4.06 1.70
CA VAL A 71 17.17 -3.28 1.23
C VAL A 71 17.36 -2.88 -0.23
N VAL A 72 16.57 -3.46 -1.13
CA VAL A 72 16.63 -3.22 -2.59
C VAL A 72 15.62 -2.17 -3.03
N CYS A 73 14.38 -2.24 -2.53
CA CYS A 73 13.30 -1.36 -2.99
C CYS A 73 12.27 -1.09 -1.89
N LEU A 74 11.92 0.17 -1.70
CA LEU A 74 10.89 0.62 -0.75
C LEU A 74 9.61 1.14 -1.44
N GLY A 75 9.42 0.79 -2.71
CA GLY A 75 8.25 1.13 -3.51
C GLY A 75 8.50 2.26 -4.49
N CYS A 76 7.67 2.33 -5.52
CA CYS A 76 7.82 3.22 -6.69
C CYS A 76 7.90 4.73 -6.35
N LYS A 77 7.40 5.14 -5.18
CA LYS A 77 7.38 6.53 -4.69
C LYS A 77 8.38 6.77 -3.55
N SER A 78 9.42 5.93 -3.45
CA SER A 78 10.50 6.08 -2.47
C SER A 78 11.81 6.47 -3.15
N ASP A 79 12.79 6.85 -2.33
CA ASP A 79 14.15 7.16 -2.79
C ASP A 79 15.00 5.90 -3.03
N LYS A 80 14.51 4.71 -2.58
CA LYS A 80 15.17 3.42 -2.77
C LYS A 80 14.38 2.58 -3.75
N LEU A 81 14.89 2.48 -4.97
CA LEU A 81 14.25 1.78 -6.10
C LEU A 81 15.10 0.63 -6.60
N ALA A 82 14.45 -0.44 -7.06
CA ALA A 82 15.12 -1.50 -7.82
C ALA A 82 15.58 -0.96 -9.18
N ASP A 83 16.65 -1.53 -9.73
CA ASP A 83 17.31 -1.06 -10.95
C ASP A 83 16.33 -0.86 -12.13
N HIS A 84 15.44 -1.83 -12.36
CA HIS A 84 14.44 -1.76 -13.41
C HIS A 84 13.34 -0.69 -13.20
N CYS A 85 13.30 -0.05 -12.03
CA CYS A 85 12.40 1.06 -11.72
C CYS A 85 13.10 2.43 -11.76
N LEU A 86 14.43 2.47 -11.91
CA LEU A 86 15.19 3.73 -11.93
C LEU A 86 14.85 4.53 -13.19
N GLU A 87 14.87 3.88 -14.35
CA GLU A 87 14.64 4.50 -15.68
C GLU A 87 13.20 4.19 -16.18
N CYS A 88 12.20 4.49 -15.38
CA CYS A 88 10.80 4.19 -15.71
C CYS A 88 10.08 5.42 -16.28
N GLU A 89 9.86 5.46 -17.59
CA GLU A 89 9.17 6.57 -18.26
C GLU A 89 7.76 6.85 -17.71
N MET A 90 7.02 5.81 -17.31
CA MET A 90 5.71 5.98 -16.69
C MET A 90 5.81 6.73 -15.36
N LYS A 91 6.81 6.37 -14.53
CA LYS A 91 7.07 7.05 -13.25
C LYS A 91 7.41 8.51 -13.48
N ASP A 92 8.35 8.79 -14.39
CA ASP A 92 8.84 10.13 -14.63
C ASP A 92 7.75 11.02 -15.23
N CYS A 93 6.99 10.50 -16.19
CA CYS A 93 5.86 11.22 -16.79
C CYS A 93 4.74 11.51 -15.77
N ALA A 94 4.31 10.52 -15.00
CA ALA A 94 3.20 10.69 -14.06
C ALA A 94 3.60 11.57 -12.87
N SER A 95 4.83 11.45 -12.36
CA SER A 95 5.33 12.31 -11.28
C SER A 95 5.47 13.76 -11.72
N ALA A 96 5.95 14.03 -12.93
CA ALA A 96 6.02 15.38 -13.50
C ALA A 96 4.63 16.04 -13.64
N LYS A 97 3.59 15.24 -13.84
CA LYS A 97 2.19 15.69 -13.89
C LYS A 97 1.50 15.74 -12.51
N ASN A 98 2.22 15.46 -11.41
CA ASN A 98 1.68 15.33 -10.06
C ASN A 98 0.54 14.31 -9.93
N LEU A 99 0.54 13.24 -10.73
CA LEU A 99 -0.42 12.16 -10.67
C LEU A 99 0.07 11.06 -9.73
N ASN A 100 -0.86 10.32 -9.10
CA ASN A 100 -0.51 9.16 -8.29
C ASN A 100 -0.37 7.88 -9.11
N SER A 101 -0.99 7.83 -10.29
CA SER A 101 -0.97 6.70 -11.21
C SER A 101 -1.27 7.16 -12.63
N CYS A 102 -0.79 6.40 -13.62
CA CYS A 102 -1.18 6.59 -15.02
C CYS A 102 -2.69 6.45 -15.23
N GLY A 103 -3.40 5.70 -14.35
CA GLY A 103 -4.85 5.61 -14.37
C GLY A 103 -5.60 6.94 -14.08
N GLU A 104 -4.93 7.93 -13.48
CA GLU A 104 -5.48 9.28 -13.30
C GLU A 104 -5.24 10.19 -14.52
N CYS A 105 -4.44 9.74 -15.49
CA CYS A 105 -4.07 10.55 -16.65
C CYS A 105 -5.14 10.47 -17.74
N ASP A 106 -5.58 11.62 -18.27
CA ASP A 106 -6.55 11.68 -19.37
C ASP A 106 -6.06 11.02 -20.65
N GLN A 107 -4.73 10.93 -20.83
CA GLN A 107 -4.08 10.29 -21.98
C GLN A 107 -3.87 8.79 -21.82
N PHE A 108 -4.31 8.17 -20.72
CA PHE A 108 -4.22 6.73 -20.53
C PHE A 108 -5.33 5.99 -21.32
N PRO A 109 -5.03 4.85 -22.01
CA PRO A 109 -3.71 4.29 -22.30
C PRO A 109 -2.90 5.13 -23.29
N CYS A 110 -1.56 5.03 -23.28
CA CYS A 110 -0.68 5.81 -24.12
C CYS A 110 0.63 5.06 -24.45
N GLU A 111 1.39 5.59 -25.39
CA GLU A 111 2.66 5.03 -25.87
C GLU A 111 3.67 4.65 -24.77
N LYS A 112 3.62 5.33 -23.59
CA LYS A 112 4.49 5.02 -22.46
C LYS A 112 4.00 3.85 -21.62
N THR A 113 2.69 3.57 -21.63
CA THR A 113 2.09 2.48 -20.84
C THR A 113 1.98 1.19 -21.66
N GLU A 114 1.77 1.29 -22.96
CA GLU A 114 1.57 0.15 -23.85
C GLU A 114 2.70 -0.89 -23.83
N PRO A 115 4.00 -0.53 -23.88
CA PRO A 115 5.07 -1.54 -23.90
C PRO A 115 5.06 -2.45 -22.67
N PHE A 116 4.66 -1.92 -21.50
CA PHE A 116 4.51 -2.71 -20.28
C PHE A 116 3.18 -3.45 -20.26
N HIS A 117 2.05 -2.77 -20.44
CA HIS A 117 0.72 -3.36 -20.32
C HIS A 117 0.44 -4.43 -21.39
N ASN A 118 1.01 -4.29 -22.59
CA ASN A 118 0.88 -5.27 -23.68
C ASN A 118 1.89 -6.43 -23.59
N SER A 119 2.80 -6.41 -22.59
CA SER A 119 3.72 -7.54 -22.39
C SER A 119 2.99 -8.81 -21.93
N ASP A 120 3.62 -9.99 -22.13
CA ASP A 120 3.07 -11.29 -21.76
C ASP A 120 3.10 -11.58 -20.25
N LYS A 121 3.41 -10.59 -19.44
CA LYS A 121 3.51 -10.75 -17.97
C LYS A 121 2.14 -10.60 -17.31
N ASP A 122 1.74 -11.58 -16.51
CA ASP A 122 0.47 -11.53 -15.76
C ASP A 122 0.33 -10.24 -14.94
N MET A 123 1.40 -9.82 -14.28
CA MET A 123 1.40 -8.58 -13.50
C MET A 123 1.17 -7.33 -14.35
N ALA A 124 1.50 -7.36 -15.63
CA ALA A 124 1.25 -6.23 -16.53
C ALA A 124 -0.24 -6.11 -16.85
N LYS A 125 -0.94 -7.23 -17.04
CA LYS A 125 -2.39 -7.26 -17.23
C LYS A 125 -3.14 -6.79 -15.98
N VAL A 126 -2.68 -7.20 -14.79
CA VAL A 126 -3.23 -6.72 -13.51
C VAL A 126 -2.95 -5.23 -13.31
N ALA A 127 -1.80 -4.72 -13.75
CA ALA A 127 -1.47 -3.30 -13.69
C ALA A 127 -2.38 -2.47 -14.62
N GLU A 128 -2.60 -2.92 -15.84
CA GLU A 128 -3.53 -2.30 -16.79
C GLU A 128 -4.95 -2.24 -16.23
N LYS A 129 -5.51 -3.37 -15.77
CA LYS A 129 -6.78 -3.46 -15.06
C LYS A 129 -6.87 -2.45 -13.91
N SER A 130 -5.80 -2.34 -13.13
CA SER A 130 -5.72 -1.41 -12.01
C SER A 130 -5.79 0.05 -12.46
N CYS A 131 -5.14 0.41 -13.56
CA CYS A 131 -5.24 1.76 -14.12
C CYS A 131 -6.67 2.10 -14.54
N TYR A 132 -7.38 1.18 -15.21
CA TYR A 132 -8.81 1.36 -15.52
C TYR A 132 -9.65 1.47 -14.25
N ARG A 133 -9.39 0.63 -13.24
CA ARG A 133 -10.10 0.70 -11.95
C ARG A 133 -9.90 2.03 -11.22
N ILE A 134 -8.68 2.60 -11.26
CA ILE A 134 -8.39 3.92 -10.71
C ILE A 134 -9.21 4.99 -11.44
N ARG A 135 -9.28 4.93 -12.76
CA ARG A 135 -10.03 5.85 -13.61
C ARG A 135 -11.53 5.82 -13.33
N GLU A 136 -12.09 4.62 -13.14
CA GLU A 136 -13.53 4.43 -12.84
C GLU A 136 -13.91 4.90 -11.43
N THR A 137 -12.98 4.89 -10.51
CA THR A 137 -13.29 5.15 -9.10
C THR A 137 -12.47 6.29 -8.51
N SER A 138 -11.29 5.99 -7.99
CA SER A 138 -10.24 6.90 -7.57
C SER A 138 -9.02 6.11 -7.11
N TYR A 139 -7.84 6.73 -7.14
CA TYR A 139 -6.62 6.16 -6.59
C TYR A 139 -6.77 5.75 -5.11
N SER A 140 -7.41 6.57 -4.29
CA SER A 140 -7.58 6.30 -2.85
C SER A 140 -8.49 5.10 -2.58
N LYS A 141 -9.52 4.86 -3.40
CA LYS A 141 -10.38 3.69 -3.30
C LYS A 141 -9.63 2.44 -3.74
N TRP A 142 -8.97 2.49 -4.90
CA TRP A 142 -8.16 1.40 -5.40
C TRP A 142 -7.09 0.94 -4.41
N ILE A 143 -6.35 1.86 -3.76
CA ILE A 143 -5.35 1.49 -2.74
C ILE A 143 -5.95 0.67 -1.61
N LYS A 144 -7.13 1.02 -1.11
CA LYS A 144 -7.82 0.27 -0.06
C LYS A 144 -8.18 -1.14 -0.54
N GLU A 145 -8.63 -1.25 -1.78
CA GLU A 145 -8.91 -2.54 -2.42
C GLU A 145 -7.63 -3.40 -2.50
N GLN A 146 -6.49 -2.80 -2.91
CA GLN A 146 -5.22 -3.51 -3.04
C GLN A 146 -4.67 -4.04 -1.71
N VAL A 147 -4.76 -3.27 -0.64
CA VAL A 147 -4.37 -3.76 0.69
C VAL A 147 -5.12 -5.05 1.05
N GLY A 148 -6.44 -5.08 0.84
CA GLY A 148 -7.24 -6.27 1.09
C GLY A 148 -7.01 -7.41 0.09
N ARG A 149 -6.75 -7.07 -1.18
CA ARG A 149 -6.50 -8.02 -2.27
C ARG A 149 -5.23 -8.84 -2.04
N TRP A 150 -4.16 -8.21 -1.61
CA TRP A 150 -2.85 -8.83 -1.40
C TRP A 150 -2.61 -9.28 0.05
N THR A 151 -3.69 -9.55 0.78
CA THR A 151 -3.66 -10.09 2.15
C THR A 151 -4.34 -11.46 2.17
N CYS A 152 -3.65 -12.47 2.67
CA CYS A 152 -4.17 -13.82 2.83
C CYS A 152 -5.41 -13.81 3.73
N LYS A 153 -6.53 -14.35 3.26
CA LYS A 153 -7.79 -14.40 4.01
C LYS A 153 -7.74 -15.33 5.21
N ASN A 154 -6.83 -16.31 5.18
CA ASN A 154 -6.70 -17.29 6.25
C ASN A 154 -5.83 -16.81 7.43
N CYS A 155 -4.69 -16.15 7.16
CA CYS A 155 -3.73 -15.78 8.22
C CYS A 155 -3.39 -14.29 8.29
N GLY A 156 -3.93 -13.46 7.40
CA GLY A 156 -3.70 -12.01 7.40
C GLY A 156 -2.32 -11.56 6.91
N LEU A 157 -1.44 -12.49 6.47
CA LEU A 157 -0.13 -12.11 5.93
C LEU A 157 -0.27 -11.57 4.51
N SER A 158 0.49 -10.52 4.19
CA SER A 158 0.62 -10.06 2.80
C SER A 158 1.43 -11.06 1.99
N PHE A 159 1.00 -11.30 0.74
CA PHE A 159 1.66 -12.19 -0.20
C PHE A 159 2.05 -11.44 -1.49
N SER A 160 2.97 -12.04 -2.24
CA SER A 160 3.52 -11.44 -3.45
C SER A 160 2.67 -11.76 -4.68
N PHE A 161 2.75 -10.93 -5.72
CA PHE A 161 2.13 -11.21 -7.01
C PHE A 161 2.75 -12.42 -7.75
N ILE A 162 3.87 -12.97 -7.27
CA ILE A 162 4.42 -14.24 -7.78
C ILE A 162 3.95 -15.48 -6.99
N ASP A 163 3.25 -15.28 -5.86
CA ASP A 163 2.79 -16.39 -5.01
C ASP A 163 1.47 -16.96 -5.55
N GLU A 164 1.38 -18.27 -5.67
CA GLU A 164 0.15 -19.01 -5.96
C GLU A 164 -0.48 -19.59 -4.70
N THR A 165 0.31 -19.70 -3.62
CA THR A 165 -0.15 -20.07 -2.27
C THR A 165 0.42 -19.14 -1.23
N CYS A 166 -0.25 -18.97 -0.11
CA CYS A 166 0.25 -18.13 0.99
C CYS A 166 1.60 -18.64 1.52
N PRO A 167 2.66 -17.81 1.55
CA PRO A 167 3.98 -18.25 2.00
C PRO A 167 4.01 -18.69 3.47
N ASN A 168 3.06 -18.23 4.29
CA ASN A 168 2.98 -18.55 5.71
C ASN A 168 2.11 -19.78 5.99
N CYS A 169 0.83 -19.76 5.62
CA CYS A 169 -0.12 -20.82 6.01
C CYS A 169 -0.44 -21.83 4.89
N LYS A 170 0.16 -21.69 3.72
CA LYS A 170 0.00 -22.57 2.54
C LYS A 170 -1.42 -22.66 1.97
N ALA A 171 -2.35 -21.84 2.46
CA ALA A 171 -3.67 -21.74 1.86
C ALA A 171 -3.57 -21.16 0.45
N ASP A 172 -4.47 -21.59 -0.43
CA ASP A 172 -4.58 -21.02 -1.77
C ASP A 172 -4.90 -19.52 -1.69
N VAL A 173 -4.28 -18.75 -2.57
CA VAL A 173 -4.55 -17.32 -2.72
C VAL A 173 -5.00 -17.07 -4.15
N TYR A 174 -5.86 -16.09 -4.35
CA TYR A 174 -6.18 -15.62 -5.70
C TYR A 174 -4.92 -14.99 -6.30
N SER A 175 -4.23 -15.73 -7.17
CA SER A 175 -2.92 -15.35 -7.70
C SER A 175 -3.00 -14.20 -8.70
N CYS A 176 -1.85 -13.60 -9.03
CA CYS A 176 -1.77 -12.62 -10.11
C CYS A 176 -2.12 -13.23 -11.47
N LYS A 177 -1.72 -14.48 -11.68
CA LYS A 177 -1.99 -15.26 -12.89
C LYS A 177 -3.50 -15.47 -13.09
N GLU A 178 -4.21 -15.92 -12.06
CA GLU A 178 -5.67 -16.08 -12.13
C GLU A 178 -6.36 -14.74 -12.41
N GLU A 179 -5.91 -13.67 -11.75
CA GLU A 179 -6.48 -12.33 -11.98
C GLU A 179 -6.24 -11.82 -13.40
N ALA A 180 -5.08 -12.13 -14.00
CA ALA A 180 -4.77 -11.76 -15.38
C ALA A 180 -5.67 -12.52 -16.36
N VAL A 181 -5.88 -13.82 -16.15
CA VAL A 181 -6.79 -14.65 -16.98
C VAL A 181 -8.21 -14.10 -16.88
N ASP A 182 -8.73 -13.89 -15.67
CA ASP A 182 -10.07 -13.33 -15.45
C ASP A 182 -10.27 -11.97 -16.11
N TYR A 183 -9.22 -11.15 -16.16
CA TYR A 183 -9.27 -9.85 -16.81
C TYR A 183 -9.35 -9.95 -18.32
N LEU A 184 -8.51 -10.82 -18.91
CA LEU A 184 -8.49 -11.02 -20.36
C LEU A 184 -9.80 -11.63 -20.88
N GLU A 185 -10.37 -12.61 -20.16
CA GLU A 185 -11.65 -13.24 -20.53
C GLU A 185 -12.83 -12.24 -20.51
N LYS A 186 -12.79 -11.24 -19.62
CA LYS A 186 -13.84 -10.20 -19.55
C LYS A 186 -13.66 -9.09 -20.56
N SER A 187 -12.47 -8.98 -21.15
CA SER A 187 -12.10 -7.93 -22.11
C SER A 187 -12.20 -8.42 -23.57
N ALA A 188 -12.39 -9.72 -23.79
CA ALA A 188 -12.61 -10.37 -25.09
C ALA A 188 -14.08 -10.32 -25.50
#